data_525f632be93932220a7605a5e7c582e1
#
_entry.id   525f632be93932220a7605a5e7c582e1
#
_cell.length_a   1.000
_cell.length_b   1.000
_cell.length_c   1.000
_cell.angle_alpha   90.00
_cell.angle_beta   90.00
_cell.angle_gamma   90.00
#
_symmetry.space_group_name_H-M   'P 1'
#
loop_
_entity.id
_entity.type
_entity.pdbx_description
1 polymer ?
#
loop_
_entity_poly.entity_id
_entity_poly.type
_entity_poly.pdbx_seq_one_letter_code
_entity_poly.pdbx_strand_id
1 'polypeptide(L)'
;MYTSYKTLQIKYLSPIFVTLEKAPMSTLANKDLRFDALFNSASIGIIVVNGKGIIDMANHFAHELFKYQDNEMIGLILEQLIPQRYHHNHVQHRTNYNNQPQARPMGANMILSAQRKDGSEFPVEISLGHFTKENEKYTIAFIIDITIRKANEELTKSLEKEKEVNDLKSRFVTMASHEFRTPLSTILSSISLLAKYSTTEDQPKRDKHIDRIKSSVKNLTDILNEFLSLGKIEEGKIDVHVEPFDLKEFIDTVIYEMSILLKPGQTFIHNHTGTSILHSDSNLLKHVLINLVSNAIKFSPENTPIKIITSVDSTNATIVIEDRGIGIPTEDQVHLFERFFRASNVTNIQGTGLGLHIVGRYIDLMNGAINYTSEMEMGSQFTIRLPNK
;
A
#
# COMPACT_ATOMS: atom_id res chain seq x y z
N MET A 1 -21.36 19.87 20.68
CA MET A 1 -20.30 20.45 21.50
C MET A 1 -19.03 20.47 20.71
N TYR A 2 -18.71 21.62 20.12
CA TYR A 2 -17.48 21.84 19.33
C TYR A 2 -16.33 22.14 20.29
N THR A 3 -15.30 21.32 20.28
CA THR A 3 -14.04 21.62 20.96
C THR A 3 -13.00 22.01 19.93
N SER A 4 -12.70 23.28 19.98
CA SER A 4 -11.71 24.05 19.25
C SER A 4 -10.30 23.48 19.38
N TYR A 5 -9.65 23.15 18.28
CA TYR A 5 -8.21 22.92 18.23
C TYR A 5 -7.50 24.27 18.21
N LYS A 6 -6.83 24.59 19.30
CA LYS A 6 -5.92 25.72 19.44
C LYS A 6 -4.68 25.48 18.58
N THR A 7 -4.54 26.30 17.56
CA THR A 7 -3.30 26.50 16.82
C THR A 7 -2.20 27.00 17.74
N LEU A 8 -1.15 26.21 17.95
CA LEU A 8 0.07 26.66 18.62
C LEU A 8 0.81 27.58 17.64
N GLN A 9 0.67 28.89 17.85
CA GLN A 9 1.54 29.88 17.23
C GLN A 9 2.91 29.80 17.91
N ILE A 10 3.93 29.41 17.14
CA ILE A 10 5.33 29.60 17.51
C ILE A 10 5.64 31.10 17.36
N LYS A 11 5.46 31.83 18.45
CA LYS A 11 6.07 33.14 18.65
C LYS A 11 7.45 32.89 19.25
N TYR A 12 8.50 33.14 18.51
CA TYR A 12 9.81 33.60 18.97
C TYR A 12 10.77 33.67 17.77
N LEU A 13 10.75 34.79 17.10
CA LEU A 13 11.87 35.39 16.43
C LEU A 13 11.70 36.91 16.53
N SER A 14 12.17 37.47 17.64
CA SER A 14 12.37 38.90 17.73
C SER A 14 13.59 39.26 16.89
N PRO A 15 13.50 40.25 15.99
CA PRO A 15 14.66 40.76 15.26
C PRO A 15 15.52 41.57 16.23
N ILE A 16 16.72 41.09 16.52
CA ILE A 16 17.77 41.92 17.11
C ILE A 16 18.23 42.88 16.01
N PHE A 17 17.63 44.05 15.92
CA PHE A 17 18.19 45.18 15.20
C PHE A 17 19.38 45.71 16.01
N VAL A 18 20.58 45.28 15.65
CA VAL A 18 21.81 45.99 16.08
C VAL A 18 21.97 47.18 15.15
N THR A 19 21.76 48.37 15.69
CA THR A 19 22.15 49.66 15.06
C THR A 19 23.63 49.67 14.88
N LEU A 20 24.13 49.45 13.67
CA LEU A 20 25.49 49.63 13.28
C LEU A 20 25.73 51.12 13.03
N GLU A 21 26.35 51.82 14.01
CA GLU A 21 26.98 53.11 13.80
C GLU A 21 28.05 53.00 12.71
N LYS A 22 28.03 53.95 11.78
CA LYS A 22 29.03 54.08 10.70
C LYS A 22 30.39 54.40 11.23
N ALA A 23 31.29 53.41 11.32
CA ALA A 23 32.71 53.65 11.45
C ALA A 23 33.42 53.65 10.06
N PRO A 24 34.45 54.47 9.81
CA PRO A 24 35.05 54.57 8.50
C PRO A 24 35.84 53.30 8.13
N MET A 25 35.63 52.79 6.93
CA MET A 25 36.18 51.59 6.35
C MET A 25 37.71 51.70 6.09
N SER A 26 38.49 50.95 6.81
CA SER A 26 39.84 50.52 6.40
C SER A 26 39.70 49.17 5.65
N THR A 27 40.09 49.13 4.38
CA THR A 27 39.32 48.47 3.33
C THR A 27 39.79 47.05 2.93
N LEU A 28 40.75 46.39 3.58
CA LEU A 28 41.17 45.03 3.21
C LEU A 28 41.08 44.05 4.36
N ALA A 29 41.60 44.40 5.53
CA ALA A 29 41.53 43.52 6.72
C ALA A 29 40.10 43.20 7.20
N ASN A 30 39.13 44.05 6.83
CA ASN A 30 37.71 43.91 7.22
C ASN A 30 36.88 42.98 6.28
N LYS A 31 37.37 42.67 5.06
CA LYS A 31 36.74 41.70 4.15
C LYS A 31 37.10 40.26 4.53
N ASP A 32 38.36 40.03 4.89
CA ASP A 32 38.85 38.70 5.29
C ASP A 32 38.19 38.26 6.61
N LEU A 33 38.13 39.15 7.61
CA LEU A 33 37.45 38.89 8.89
C LEU A 33 35.94 38.61 8.71
N ARG A 34 35.27 39.24 7.77
CA ARG A 34 33.86 39.01 7.48
C ARG A 34 33.63 37.69 6.75
N PHE A 35 34.52 37.36 5.81
CA PHE A 35 34.48 36.08 5.12
C PHE A 35 34.73 34.94 6.09
N ASP A 36 35.76 35.01 6.90
CA ASP A 36 36.09 33.97 7.89
C ASP A 36 34.93 33.74 8.88
N ALA A 37 34.32 34.83 9.35
CA ALA A 37 33.15 34.74 10.22
C ALA A 37 31.97 34.05 9.58
N LEU A 38 31.63 34.39 8.35
CA LEU A 38 30.53 33.76 7.61
C LEU A 38 30.86 32.30 7.26
N PHE A 39 32.06 32.02 6.84
CA PHE A 39 32.49 30.68 6.43
C PHE A 39 32.51 29.72 7.62
N ASN A 40 33.02 30.13 8.77
CA ASN A 40 33.13 29.27 9.96
C ASN A 40 31.85 29.26 10.84
N SER A 41 30.97 30.26 10.72
CA SER A 41 29.69 30.24 11.42
C SER A 41 28.59 29.43 10.71
N ALA A 42 28.83 28.99 9.48
CA ALA A 42 27.86 28.20 8.73
C ALA A 42 27.63 26.85 9.39
N SER A 43 26.35 26.48 9.61
CA SER A 43 25.94 25.18 10.15
C SER A 43 25.87 24.09 9.08
N ILE A 44 26.65 24.20 8.03
CA ILE A 44 26.80 23.22 6.94
C ILE A 44 28.28 23.06 6.61
N GLY A 45 28.70 21.89 6.16
CA GLY A 45 30.07 21.68 5.68
C GLY A 45 30.32 22.45 4.38
N ILE A 46 31.35 23.29 4.38
CA ILE A 46 31.77 24.01 3.18
C ILE A 46 33.22 23.62 2.87
N ILE A 47 33.44 23.08 1.67
CA ILE A 47 34.75 22.66 1.19
C ILE A 47 35.00 23.32 -0.17
N VAL A 48 36.18 23.91 -0.32
CA VAL A 48 36.65 24.49 -1.59
C VAL A 48 37.74 23.59 -2.15
N VAL A 49 37.57 23.19 -3.40
CA VAL A 49 38.48 22.27 -4.08
C VAL A 49 39.01 22.92 -5.36
N ASN A 50 40.31 22.80 -5.60
CA ASN A 50 40.93 23.28 -6.83
C ASN A 50 40.67 22.35 -8.04
N GLY A 51 41.08 22.76 -9.25
CA GLY A 51 40.89 21.99 -10.49
C GLY A 51 41.51 20.59 -10.47
N LYS A 52 42.51 20.32 -9.59
CA LYS A 52 43.15 19.01 -9.41
C LYS A 52 42.44 18.10 -8.41
N GLY A 53 41.38 18.60 -7.75
CA GLY A 53 40.65 17.84 -6.73
C GLY A 53 41.30 17.89 -5.32
N ILE A 54 42.19 18.85 -5.09
CA ILE A 54 42.82 19.05 -3.80
C ILE A 54 41.99 20.06 -3.00
N ILE A 55 41.73 19.76 -1.74
CA ILE A 55 41.03 20.65 -0.82
C ILE A 55 41.93 21.84 -0.47
N ASP A 56 41.45 23.02 -0.83
CA ASP A 56 42.10 24.29 -0.59
C ASP A 56 41.60 24.99 0.67
N MET A 57 40.32 24.84 0.98
CA MET A 57 39.67 25.36 2.18
C MET A 57 38.57 24.42 2.67
N ALA A 58 38.43 24.33 3.98
CA ALA A 58 37.32 23.67 4.65
C ALA A 58 36.94 24.50 5.89
N ASN A 59 35.63 24.70 6.10
CA ASN A 59 35.16 25.42 7.28
C ASN A 59 35.19 24.52 8.53
N HIS A 60 35.07 25.12 9.70
CA HIS A 60 35.09 24.41 10.98
C HIS A 60 34.02 23.28 11.02
N PHE A 61 32.80 23.54 10.55
CA PHE A 61 31.78 22.54 10.52
C PHE A 61 32.10 21.34 9.60
N ALA A 62 32.82 21.55 8.49
CA ALA A 62 33.28 20.44 7.65
C ALA A 62 34.28 19.56 8.38
N HIS A 63 35.20 20.15 9.14
CA HIS A 63 36.18 19.40 9.97
C HIS A 63 35.46 18.53 11.02
N GLU A 64 34.45 19.08 11.72
CA GLU A 64 33.65 18.33 12.69
C GLU A 64 32.85 17.21 12.01
N LEU A 65 32.17 17.53 10.88
CA LEU A 65 31.34 16.61 10.12
C LEU A 65 32.11 15.37 9.65
N PHE A 66 33.32 15.58 9.14
CA PHE A 66 34.21 14.52 8.64
C PHE A 66 35.16 13.95 9.71
N LYS A 67 35.11 14.43 10.95
CA LYS A 67 35.95 14.01 12.08
C LYS A 67 37.46 14.22 11.84
N TYR A 68 37.82 15.32 11.17
CA TYR A 68 39.18 15.78 11.02
C TYR A 68 39.47 16.91 12.02
N GLN A 69 40.73 17.07 12.42
CA GLN A 69 41.13 18.24 13.19
C GLN A 69 41.24 19.49 12.30
N ASP A 70 41.24 20.68 12.90
CA ASP A 70 41.33 21.93 12.15
C ASP A 70 42.58 21.93 11.26
N ASN A 71 42.43 22.37 10.03
CA ASN A 71 43.38 22.39 8.94
C ASN A 71 43.89 21.03 8.42
N GLU A 72 43.49 19.92 9.02
CA GLU A 72 43.95 18.59 8.62
C GLU A 72 43.40 18.17 7.24
N MET A 73 42.27 18.73 6.84
CA MET A 73 41.66 18.46 5.52
C MET A 73 42.34 19.20 4.37
N ILE A 74 43.11 20.27 4.68
CA ILE A 74 43.75 21.09 3.65
C ILE A 74 44.87 20.28 2.99
N GLY A 75 44.90 20.27 1.65
CA GLY A 75 45.85 19.48 0.87
C GLY A 75 45.46 18.01 0.63
N LEU A 76 44.40 17.51 1.24
CA LEU A 76 43.88 16.18 0.96
C LEU A 76 43.21 16.16 -0.41
N ILE A 77 43.18 14.97 -1.03
CA ILE A 77 42.44 14.71 -2.24
C ILE A 77 40.97 14.48 -1.83
N LEU A 78 40.02 15.16 -2.51
CA LEU A 78 38.59 15.09 -2.20
C LEU A 78 38.04 13.67 -2.12
N GLU A 79 38.58 12.76 -2.94
CA GLU A 79 38.17 11.36 -2.96
C GLU A 79 38.36 10.64 -1.62
N GLN A 80 39.22 11.13 -0.70
CA GLN A 80 39.35 10.57 0.65
C GLN A 80 38.10 10.77 1.51
N LEU A 81 37.25 11.73 1.17
CA LEU A 81 35.96 11.98 1.84
C LEU A 81 34.81 11.18 1.24
N ILE A 82 35.09 10.31 0.27
CA ILE A 82 34.10 9.54 -0.50
C ILE A 82 34.44 8.06 -0.30
N PRO A 83 33.45 7.18 -0.12
CA PRO A 83 33.68 5.74 -0.05
C PRO A 83 34.38 5.20 -1.30
N GLN A 84 35.38 4.32 -1.10
CA GLN A 84 36.30 3.84 -2.14
C GLN A 84 35.59 3.29 -3.39
N ARG A 85 34.41 2.68 -3.20
CA ARG A 85 33.61 2.14 -4.31
C ARG A 85 33.13 3.19 -5.30
N TYR A 86 33.15 4.48 -4.95
CA TYR A 86 32.70 5.58 -5.81
C TYR A 86 33.85 6.39 -6.41
N HIS A 87 35.12 6.15 -6.03
CA HIS A 87 36.28 6.96 -6.44
C HIS A 87 36.39 7.10 -7.96
N HIS A 88 36.36 5.98 -8.68
CA HIS A 88 36.51 5.97 -10.15
C HIS A 88 35.47 6.84 -10.84
N ASN A 89 34.21 6.64 -10.51
CA ASN A 89 33.10 7.40 -11.08
C ASN A 89 33.15 8.87 -10.67
N HIS A 90 33.54 9.16 -9.42
CA HIS A 90 33.62 10.53 -8.91
C HIS A 90 34.68 11.35 -9.64
N VAL A 91 35.87 10.80 -9.88
CA VAL A 91 36.96 11.48 -10.64
C VAL A 91 36.43 11.86 -12.05
N GLN A 92 35.71 10.98 -12.71
CA GLN A 92 35.14 11.26 -14.03
C GLN A 92 34.07 12.35 -13.95
N HIS A 93 33.17 12.31 -12.95
CA HIS A 93 32.15 13.35 -12.74
C HIS A 93 32.77 14.70 -12.42
N ARG A 94 33.82 14.76 -11.58
CA ARG A 94 34.56 15.98 -11.25
C ARG A 94 35.23 16.59 -12.49
N THR A 95 35.87 15.78 -13.33
CA THR A 95 36.49 16.24 -14.57
C THR A 95 35.44 16.83 -15.54
N ASN A 96 34.31 16.18 -15.68
CA ASN A 96 33.22 16.68 -16.52
C ASN A 96 32.62 17.99 -15.97
N TYR A 97 32.45 18.08 -14.63
CA TYR A 97 31.97 19.31 -14.00
C TYR A 97 32.94 20.50 -14.20
N ASN A 98 34.25 20.28 -14.07
CA ASN A 98 35.26 21.32 -14.28
C ASN A 98 35.27 21.84 -15.73
N ASN A 99 34.88 21.02 -16.71
CA ASN A 99 34.81 21.44 -18.11
C ASN A 99 33.61 22.35 -18.39
N GLN A 100 32.46 22.07 -17.76
CA GLN A 100 31.22 22.85 -17.90
C GLN A 100 30.55 23.04 -16.51
N PRO A 101 31.12 23.93 -15.68
CA PRO A 101 30.60 24.13 -14.33
C PRO A 101 29.25 24.83 -14.36
N GLN A 102 28.25 24.24 -13.71
CA GLN A 102 26.94 24.80 -13.46
C GLN A 102 26.58 24.63 -11.98
N ALA A 103 26.12 25.71 -11.34
CA ALA A 103 25.59 25.61 -9.99
C ALA A 103 24.38 24.67 -9.99
N ARG A 104 24.46 23.55 -9.29
CA ARG A 104 23.39 22.56 -9.22
C ARG A 104 23.46 21.75 -7.94
N PRO A 105 22.31 21.25 -7.43
CA PRO A 105 22.34 20.17 -6.44
C PRO A 105 22.95 18.92 -7.07
N MET A 106 23.85 18.24 -6.36
CA MET A 106 24.34 16.92 -6.75
C MET A 106 23.33 15.85 -6.32
N GLY A 107 23.08 14.92 -7.23
CA GLY A 107 22.29 13.74 -6.88
C GLY A 107 20.79 14.02 -6.70
N ALA A 108 20.20 14.87 -7.55
CA ALA A 108 18.75 14.92 -7.64
C ALA A 108 18.19 13.50 -7.81
N ASN A 109 17.54 12.98 -6.78
CA ASN A 109 17.05 11.60 -6.62
C ASN A 109 18.10 10.49 -6.35
N MET A 110 19.37 10.81 -6.06
CA MET A 110 20.36 9.81 -5.62
C MET A 110 20.86 10.14 -4.21
N ILE A 111 20.94 9.09 -3.38
CA ILE A 111 21.54 9.19 -2.06
C ILE A 111 23.05 9.18 -2.24
N LEU A 112 23.69 10.28 -1.85
CA LEU A 112 25.15 10.35 -1.81
C LEU A 112 25.63 9.88 -0.44
N SER A 113 26.76 9.17 -0.40
CA SER A 113 27.44 8.79 0.84
C SER A 113 28.79 9.48 0.89
N ALA A 114 29.11 10.06 2.05
CA ALA A 114 30.44 10.55 2.39
C ALA A 114 31.09 9.61 3.40
N GLN A 115 32.43 9.68 3.50
CA GLN A 115 33.21 8.88 4.40
C GLN A 115 34.01 9.79 5.37
N ARG A 116 33.90 9.49 6.67
CA ARG A 116 34.64 10.18 7.71
C ARG A 116 36.06 9.61 7.83
N LYS A 117 36.95 10.31 8.53
CA LYS A 117 38.34 9.90 8.80
C LYS A 117 38.44 8.52 9.46
N ASP A 118 37.48 8.16 10.30
CA ASP A 118 37.43 6.85 10.97
C ASP A 118 36.90 5.71 10.08
N GLY A 119 36.62 6.00 8.79
CA GLY A 119 36.07 5.04 7.83
C GLY A 119 34.54 4.89 7.90
N SER A 120 33.86 5.52 8.87
CA SER A 120 32.39 5.47 8.93
C SER A 120 31.77 6.26 7.78
N GLU A 121 30.68 5.69 7.18
CA GLU A 121 29.93 6.34 6.10
C GLU A 121 28.67 6.99 6.66
N PHE A 122 28.26 8.09 6.00
CA PHE A 122 27.03 8.78 6.34
C PHE A 122 26.40 9.40 5.09
N PRO A 123 25.05 9.49 5.05
CA PRO A 123 24.34 10.05 3.91
C PRO A 123 24.44 11.57 3.91
N VAL A 124 24.70 12.11 2.73
CA VAL A 124 24.89 13.57 2.54
C VAL A 124 24.04 14.09 1.39
N GLU A 125 23.64 15.34 1.52
CA GLU A 125 23.15 16.17 0.42
C GLU A 125 24.23 17.19 0.07
N ILE A 126 24.56 17.31 -1.22
CA ILE A 126 25.65 18.15 -1.68
C ILE A 126 25.11 19.13 -2.73
N SER A 127 25.45 20.40 -2.58
CA SER A 127 25.25 21.43 -3.60
C SER A 127 26.58 21.99 -4.05
N LEU A 128 26.75 22.16 -5.36
CA LEU A 128 27.99 22.65 -5.93
C LEU A 128 27.84 24.08 -6.45
N GLY A 129 28.82 24.91 -6.10
CA GLY A 129 29.11 26.21 -6.70
C GLY A 129 30.48 26.20 -7.36
N HIS A 130 30.82 27.24 -8.10
CA HIS A 130 32.13 27.41 -8.70
C HIS A 130 32.54 28.89 -8.77
N PHE A 131 33.85 29.15 -8.76
CA PHE A 131 34.40 30.45 -9.06
C PHE A 131 35.77 30.29 -9.73
N THR A 132 36.29 31.38 -10.30
CA THR A 132 37.61 31.40 -10.93
C THR A 132 38.44 32.47 -10.23
N LYS A 133 39.68 32.14 -9.85
CA LYS A 133 40.66 33.06 -9.29
C LYS A 133 42.00 32.85 -10.03
N GLU A 134 42.62 33.93 -10.49
CA GLU A 134 43.93 33.89 -11.16
C GLU A 134 44.01 32.89 -12.33
N ASN A 135 42.94 32.75 -13.09
CA ASN A 135 42.78 31.78 -14.18
C ASN A 135 42.67 30.30 -13.73
N GLU A 136 42.60 30.03 -12.43
CA GLU A 136 42.32 28.70 -11.87
C GLU A 136 40.84 28.55 -11.48
N LYS A 137 40.29 27.37 -11.76
CA LYS A 137 38.87 27.03 -11.43
C LYS A 137 38.80 26.37 -10.05
N TYR A 138 37.87 26.82 -9.24
CA TYR A 138 37.58 26.28 -7.92
C TYR A 138 36.11 25.82 -7.87
N THR A 139 35.89 24.72 -7.18
CA THR A 139 34.54 24.21 -6.88
C THR A 139 34.29 24.35 -5.38
N ILE A 140 33.10 24.88 -5.04
CA ILE A 140 32.64 24.94 -3.64
C ILE A 140 31.59 23.84 -3.50
N ALA A 141 31.78 22.98 -2.50
CA ALA A 141 30.80 21.96 -2.10
C ALA A 141 30.15 22.38 -0.78
N PHE A 142 28.84 22.49 -0.77
CA PHE A 142 28.02 22.65 0.44
C PHE A 142 27.49 21.28 0.83
N ILE A 143 27.79 20.79 2.03
CA ILE A 143 27.58 19.43 2.45
C ILE A 143 26.67 19.45 3.68
N ILE A 144 25.55 18.74 3.60
CA ILE A 144 24.60 18.58 4.69
C ILE A 144 24.51 17.10 5.06
N ASP A 145 24.72 16.79 6.34
CA ASP A 145 24.44 15.45 6.88
C ASP A 145 22.92 15.26 7.00
N ILE A 146 22.41 14.27 6.30
CA ILE A 146 20.99 13.95 6.29
C ILE A 146 20.65 12.68 7.10
N THR A 147 21.55 12.22 7.96
CA THR A 147 21.37 11.00 8.76
C THR A 147 20.10 11.07 9.61
N ILE A 148 19.92 12.16 10.36
CA ILE A 148 18.73 12.33 11.22
C ILE A 148 17.46 12.46 10.38
N ARG A 149 17.52 13.22 9.27
CA ARG A 149 16.36 13.38 8.38
C ARG A 149 15.90 12.03 7.84
N LYS A 150 16.81 11.20 7.34
CA LYS A 150 16.50 9.86 6.84
C LYS A 150 15.99 8.91 7.90
N ALA A 151 16.62 8.88 9.06
CA ALA A 151 16.14 8.07 10.17
C ALA A 151 14.68 8.44 10.57
N ASN A 152 14.37 9.74 10.59
CA ASN A 152 13.02 10.20 10.86
C ASN A 152 12.03 9.84 9.74
N GLU A 153 12.43 9.94 8.47
CA GLU A 153 11.60 9.52 7.33
C GLU A 153 11.28 8.01 7.38
N GLU A 154 12.29 7.18 7.68
CA GLU A 154 12.10 5.73 7.83
C GLU A 154 11.22 5.38 9.04
N LEU A 155 11.43 6.05 10.17
CA LEU A 155 10.61 5.88 11.36
C LEU A 155 9.14 6.27 11.09
N THR A 156 8.92 7.40 10.40
CA THR A 156 7.58 7.86 10.05
C THR A 156 6.86 6.84 9.17
N LYS A 157 7.54 6.31 8.14
CA LYS A 157 6.99 5.25 7.29
C LYS A 157 6.67 3.97 8.06
N SER A 158 7.54 3.62 9.04
CA SER A 158 7.31 2.44 9.89
C SER A 158 6.08 2.63 10.79
N LEU A 159 5.94 3.81 11.40
CA LEU A 159 4.79 4.16 12.25
C LEU A 159 3.49 4.22 11.44
N GLU A 160 3.52 4.77 10.22
CA GLU A 160 2.35 4.79 9.34
C GLU A 160 1.87 3.37 9.02
N LYS A 161 2.82 2.47 8.68
CA LYS A 161 2.53 1.06 8.43
C LYS A 161 1.97 0.34 9.65
N GLU A 162 2.55 0.58 10.82
CA GLU A 162 2.07 -0.01 12.08
C GLU A 162 0.65 0.48 12.42
N LYS A 163 0.39 1.77 12.22
CA LYS A 163 -0.93 2.37 12.40
C LYS A 163 -1.95 1.73 11.45
N GLU A 164 -1.63 1.58 10.18
CA GLU A 164 -2.49 0.94 9.19
C GLU A 164 -2.87 -0.49 9.61
N VAL A 165 -1.89 -1.28 10.05
CA VAL A 165 -2.12 -2.64 10.55
C VAL A 165 -3.02 -2.64 11.79
N ASN A 166 -2.82 -1.72 12.72
CA ASN A 166 -3.62 -1.62 13.93
C ASN A 166 -5.07 -1.16 13.65
N ASP A 167 -5.25 -0.24 12.71
CA ASP A 167 -6.57 0.21 12.26
C ASP A 167 -7.34 -0.95 11.58
N LEU A 168 -6.65 -1.74 10.75
CA LEU A 168 -7.23 -2.95 10.15
C LEU A 168 -7.64 -3.97 11.21
N LYS A 169 -6.78 -4.21 12.22
CA LYS A 169 -7.08 -5.12 13.33
C LYS A 169 -8.30 -4.65 14.14
N SER A 170 -8.41 -3.36 14.38
CA SER A 170 -9.54 -2.76 15.12
C SER A 170 -10.85 -2.88 14.35
N ARG A 171 -10.82 -2.61 13.04
CA ARG A 171 -11.99 -2.81 12.15
C ARG A 171 -12.40 -4.29 12.12
N PHE A 172 -11.44 -5.20 12.02
CA PHE A 172 -11.68 -6.64 12.06
C PHE A 172 -12.46 -7.06 13.32
N VAL A 173 -11.96 -6.69 14.53
CA VAL A 173 -12.59 -7.05 15.80
C VAL A 173 -14.00 -6.48 15.91
N THR A 174 -14.18 -5.22 15.53
CA THR A 174 -15.48 -4.53 15.59
C THR A 174 -16.49 -5.20 14.70
N MET A 175 -16.10 -5.51 13.46
CA MET A 175 -16.98 -6.11 12.48
C MET A 175 -17.29 -7.57 12.82
N ALA A 176 -16.28 -8.37 13.19
CA ALA A 176 -16.49 -9.75 13.63
C ALA A 176 -17.49 -9.80 14.79
N SER A 177 -17.36 -8.88 15.76
CA SER A 177 -18.30 -8.79 16.89
C SER A 177 -19.72 -8.49 16.44
N HIS A 178 -19.90 -7.61 15.45
CA HIS A 178 -21.22 -7.27 14.91
C HIS A 178 -21.83 -8.44 14.12
N GLU A 179 -21.05 -9.02 13.20
CA GLU A 179 -21.52 -10.11 12.33
C GLU A 179 -21.79 -11.41 13.11
N PHE A 180 -21.13 -11.66 14.24
CA PHE A 180 -21.46 -12.77 15.13
C PHE A 180 -22.67 -12.49 16.01
N ARG A 181 -22.88 -11.27 16.49
CA ARG A 181 -23.97 -10.92 17.41
C ARG A 181 -25.34 -11.13 16.79
N THR A 182 -25.52 -10.77 15.53
CA THR A 182 -26.82 -10.85 14.82
C THR A 182 -27.34 -12.29 14.75
N PRO A 183 -26.61 -13.29 14.21
CA PRO A 183 -27.08 -14.67 14.14
C PRO A 183 -27.22 -15.30 15.54
N LEU A 184 -26.32 -14.96 16.49
CA LEU A 184 -26.48 -15.44 17.88
C LEU A 184 -27.75 -14.94 18.54
N SER A 185 -28.10 -13.66 18.33
CA SER A 185 -29.37 -13.09 18.83
C SER A 185 -30.58 -13.74 18.18
N THR A 186 -30.48 -14.08 16.88
CA THR A 186 -31.55 -14.80 16.15
C THR A 186 -31.74 -16.21 16.69
N ILE A 187 -30.64 -16.93 16.98
CA ILE A 187 -30.68 -18.27 17.60
C ILE A 187 -31.35 -18.17 18.98
N LEU A 188 -30.87 -17.25 19.83
CA LEU A 188 -31.40 -17.10 21.20
C LEU A 188 -32.90 -16.76 21.22
N SER A 189 -33.33 -15.80 20.37
CA SER A 189 -34.72 -15.42 20.27
C SER A 189 -35.60 -16.58 19.74
N SER A 190 -35.09 -17.33 18.74
CA SER A 190 -35.81 -18.48 18.17
C SER A 190 -35.96 -19.61 19.20
N ILE A 191 -34.93 -19.90 19.99
CA ILE A 191 -35.00 -20.89 21.09
C ILE A 191 -36.02 -20.44 22.14
N SER A 192 -36.03 -19.15 22.52
CA SER A 192 -36.99 -18.62 23.50
C SER A 192 -38.42 -18.72 23.03
N LEU A 193 -38.66 -18.60 21.71
CA LEU A 193 -40.00 -18.77 21.11
C LEU A 193 -40.39 -20.25 20.99
N LEU A 194 -39.45 -21.14 20.63
CA LEU A 194 -39.67 -22.58 20.61
C LEU A 194 -40.17 -23.12 21.97
N ALA A 195 -39.60 -22.59 23.07
CA ALA A 195 -40.03 -22.96 24.41
C ALA A 195 -41.49 -22.58 24.73
N LYS A 196 -42.10 -21.67 24.00
CA LYS A 196 -43.49 -21.21 24.17
C LYS A 196 -44.49 -22.02 23.33
N TYR A 197 -44.03 -22.68 22.26
CA TYR A 197 -44.87 -23.44 21.34
C TYR A 197 -44.97 -24.90 21.80
N SER A 198 -46.00 -25.22 22.60
CA SER A 198 -46.16 -26.50 23.26
C SER A 198 -47.24 -27.42 22.64
N THR A 199 -48.09 -26.85 21.76
CA THR A 199 -49.20 -27.60 21.16
C THR A 199 -48.84 -28.18 19.80
N THR A 200 -49.61 -29.18 19.33
CA THR A 200 -49.42 -29.81 18.01
C THR A 200 -49.69 -28.80 16.89
N GLU A 201 -50.66 -27.89 17.11
CA GLU A 201 -51.00 -26.84 16.16
C GLU A 201 -49.86 -25.84 15.92
N ASP A 202 -48.95 -25.73 16.85
CA ASP A 202 -47.78 -24.83 16.74
C ASP A 202 -46.59 -25.47 15.95
N GLN A 203 -46.74 -26.70 15.43
CA GLN A 203 -45.67 -27.37 14.69
C GLN A 203 -45.10 -26.52 13.54
N PRO A 204 -45.89 -25.86 12.69
CA PRO A 204 -45.36 -25.03 11.60
C PRO A 204 -44.55 -23.84 12.11
N LYS A 205 -44.89 -23.29 13.29
CA LYS A 205 -44.15 -22.22 13.93
C LYS A 205 -42.79 -22.74 14.47
N ARG A 206 -42.78 -23.93 15.09
CA ARG A 206 -41.57 -24.59 15.56
C ARG A 206 -40.62 -24.86 14.40
N ASP A 207 -41.12 -25.41 13.30
CA ASP A 207 -40.31 -25.72 12.12
C ASP A 207 -39.68 -24.45 11.54
N LYS A 208 -40.42 -23.34 11.45
CA LYS A 208 -39.89 -22.04 11.03
C LYS A 208 -38.76 -21.54 11.93
N HIS A 209 -38.86 -21.71 13.24
CA HIS A 209 -37.79 -21.31 14.18
C HIS A 209 -36.58 -22.24 14.15
N ILE A 210 -36.78 -23.53 13.94
CA ILE A 210 -35.73 -24.52 13.71
C ILE A 210 -34.94 -24.16 12.46
N ASP A 211 -35.60 -23.83 11.36
CA ASP A 211 -34.95 -23.45 10.11
C ASP A 211 -34.18 -22.13 10.24
N ARG A 212 -34.70 -21.18 11.02
CA ARG A 212 -33.97 -19.95 11.36
C ARG A 212 -32.70 -20.22 12.16
N ILE A 213 -32.74 -21.15 13.12
CA ILE A 213 -31.58 -21.54 13.90
C ILE A 213 -30.54 -22.20 12.99
N LYS A 214 -30.94 -23.18 12.16
CA LYS A 214 -30.05 -23.84 11.20
C LYS A 214 -29.38 -22.85 10.26
N SER A 215 -30.15 -21.93 9.69
CA SER A 215 -29.65 -20.88 8.82
C SER A 215 -28.65 -19.95 9.53
N SER A 216 -28.92 -19.58 10.78
CA SER A 216 -28.04 -18.73 11.58
C SER A 216 -26.73 -19.44 11.95
N VAL A 217 -26.77 -20.74 12.26
CA VAL A 217 -25.59 -21.56 12.51
C VAL A 217 -24.72 -21.66 11.26
N LYS A 218 -25.34 -21.96 10.11
CA LYS A 218 -24.65 -22.00 8.81
C LYS A 218 -23.95 -20.67 8.52
N ASN A 219 -24.64 -19.55 8.69
CA ASN A 219 -24.07 -18.23 8.48
C ASN A 219 -22.85 -17.95 9.39
N LEU A 220 -22.92 -18.35 10.67
CA LEU A 220 -21.78 -18.24 11.59
C LEU A 220 -20.58 -19.05 11.11
N THR A 221 -20.83 -20.26 10.60
CA THR A 221 -19.78 -21.13 10.05
C THR A 221 -19.15 -20.50 8.80
N ASP A 222 -19.96 -19.92 7.92
CA ASP A 222 -19.48 -19.26 6.70
C ASP A 222 -18.59 -18.05 7.06
N ILE A 223 -19.02 -17.20 8.00
CA ILE A 223 -18.24 -16.08 8.50
C ILE A 223 -16.91 -16.55 9.10
N LEU A 224 -16.92 -17.61 9.91
CA LEU A 224 -15.69 -18.16 10.49
C LEU A 224 -14.74 -18.66 9.42
N ASN A 225 -15.24 -19.35 8.40
CA ASN A 225 -14.43 -19.84 7.28
C ASN A 225 -13.82 -18.69 6.46
N GLU A 226 -14.54 -17.58 6.25
CA GLU A 226 -13.99 -16.39 5.61
C GLU A 226 -12.82 -15.81 6.43
N PHE A 227 -12.94 -15.73 7.75
CA PHE A 227 -11.88 -15.24 8.62
C PHE A 227 -10.65 -16.18 8.64
N LEU A 228 -10.88 -17.48 8.69
CA LEU A 228 -9.79 -18.47 8.63
C LEU A 228 -9.07 -18.44 7.27
N SER A 229 -9.82 -18.25 6.19
CA SER A 229 -9.26 -18.09 4.83
C SER A 229 -8.40 -16.84 4.74
N LEU A 230 -8.88 -15.71 5.27
CA LEU A 230 -8.11 -14.47 5.32
C LEU A 230 -6.81 -14.66 6.10
N GLY A 231 -6.85 -15.28 7.27
CA GLY A 231 -5.67 -15.56 8.08
C GLY A 231 -4.62 -16.41 7.35
N LYS A 232 -5.04 -17.47 6.66
CA LYS A 232 -4.15 -18.32 5.85
C LYS A 232 -3.53 -17.56 4.68
N ILE A 233 -4.31 -16.69 4.02
CA ILE A 233 -3.82 -15.83 2.94
C ILE A 233 -2.74 -14.87 3.44
N GLU A 234 -2.96 -14.21 4.59
CA GLU A 234 -2.02 -13.25 5.16
C GLU A 234 -0.71 -13.88 5.62
N GLU A 235 -0.79 -15.10 6.15
CA GLU A 235 0.38 -15.87 6.57
C GLU A 235 1.14 -16.51 5.39
N GLY A 236 0.64 -16.40 4.16
CA GLY A 236 1.22 -17.06 2.99
C GLY A 236 1.21 -18.58 3.07
N LYS A 237 0.28 -19.17 3.82
CA LYS A 237 0.16 -20.61 4.10
C LYS A 237 -0.80 -21.33 3.16
N ILE A 238 -1.05 -20.80 2.00
CA ILE A 238 -1.90 -21.45 0.99
C ILE A 238 -1.00 -22.04 -0.08
N ASP A 239 -0.94 -23.35 -0.12
CA ASP A 239 -0.29 -24.08 -1.20
C ASP A 239 -1.26 -24.24 -2.37
N VAL A 240 -0.82 -23.83 -3.54
CA VAL A 240 -1.63 -23.93 -4.78
C VAL A 240 -1.37 -25.29 -5.41
N HIS A 241 -2.41 -26.09 -5.60
CA HIS A 241 -2.35 -27.41 -6.18
C HIS A 241 -2.95 -27.40 -7.60
N VAL A 242 -2.08 -27.25 -8.60
CA VAL A 242 -2.51 -27.23 -10.00
C VAL A 242 -2.70 -28.67 -10.49
N GLU A 243 -3.93 -28.98 -10.93
CA GLU A 243 -4.31 -30.27 -11.51
C GLU A 243 -5.22 -30.07 -12.73
N PRO A 244 -5.23 -31.01 -13.68
CA PRO A 244 -6.18 -30.95 -14.80
C PRO A 244 -7.57 -31.40 -14.37
N PHE A 245 -8.59 -30.63 -14.73
CA PHE A 245 -10.00 -31.02 -14.55
C PHE A 245 -10.90 -30.46 -15.66
N ASP A 246 -12.06 -31.06 -15.85
CA ASP A 246 -13.08 -30.58 -16.79
C ASP A 246 -13.81 -29.38 -16.19
N LEU A 247 -13.54 -28.16 -16.73
CA LEU A 247 -14.14 -26.92 -16.26
C LEU A 247 -15.66 -26.91 -16.44
N LYS A 248 -16.17 -27.50 -17.54
CA LYS A 248 -17.61 -27.51 -17.80
C LYS A 248 -18.34 -28.34 -16.74
N GLU A 249 -17.88 -29.56 -16.50
CA GLU A 249 -18.46 -30.46 -15.49
C GLU A 249 -18.32 -29.88 -14.07
N PHE A 250 -17.18 -29.25 -13.80
CA PHE A 250 -16.92 -28.56 -12.53
C PHE A 250 -17.91 -27.42 -12.28
N ILE A 251 -18.16 -26.56 -13.28
CA ILE A 251 -19.13 -25.46 -13.18
C ILE A 251 -20.56 -26.02 -13.01
N ASP A 252 -20.93 -27.06 -13.76
CA ASP A 252 -22.25 -27.70 -13.65
C ASP A 252 -22.47 -28.27 -12.23
N THR A 253 -21.42 -28.80 -11.60
CA THR A 253 -21.45 -29.29 -10.21
C THR A 253 -21.66 -28.11 -9.22
N VAL A 254 -20.95 -27.01 -9.39
CA VAL A 254 -21.12 -25.80 -8.55
C VAL A 254 -22.54 -25.22 -8.71
N ILE A 255 -23.06 -25.15 -9.93
CA ILE A 255 -24.42 -24.71 -10.22
C ILE A 255 -25.44 -25.60 -9.50
N TYR A 256 -25.26 -26.91 -9.56
CA TYR A 256 -26.16 -27.86 -8.89
C TYR A 256 -26.16 -27.63 -7.35
N GLU A 257 -24.99 -27.51 -6.74
CA GLU A 257 -24.86 -27.23 -5.30
C GLU A 257 -25.52 -25.89 -4.91
N MET A 258 -25.40 -24.87 -5.76
CA MET A 258 -25.91 -23.53 -5.49
C MET A 258 -27.41 -23.37 -5.84
N SER A 259 -27.99 -24.30 -6.57
CA SER A 259 -29.40 -24.22 -7.00
C SER A 259 -30.40 -24.18 -5.84
N ILE A 260 -30.04 -24.75 -4.70
CA ILE A 260 -30.85 -24.73 -3.46
C ILE A 260 -30.99 -23.30 -2.89
N LEU A 261 -30.08 -22.39 -3.23
CA LEU A 261 -30.05 -21.02 -2.72
C LEU A 261 -30.82 -20.03 -3.62
N LEU A 262 -31.29 -20.49 -4.79
CA LEU A 262 -32.00 -19.64 -5.72
C LEU A 262 -33.28 -19.09 -5.12
N LYS A 263 -33.54 -17.82 -5.38
CA LYS A 263 -34.84 -17.20 -5.05
C LYS A 263 -35.95 -17.70 -5.99
N PRO A 264 -37.23 -17.54 -5.65
CA PRO A 264 -38.32 -17.93 -6.52
C PRO A 264 -38.18 -17.40 -7.95
N GLY A 265 -38.25 -18.30 -8.94
CA GLY A 265 -38.14 -17.96 -10.35
C GLY A 265 -36.74 -17.59 -10.85
N GLN A 266 -35.71 -17.56 -10.02
CA GLN A 266 -34.33 -17.43 -10.49
C GLN A 266 -33.89 -18.74 -11.17
N THR A 267 -33.04 -18.62 -12.17
CA THR A 267 -32.47 -19.76 -12.92
C THR A 267 -31.01 -19.55 -13.22
N PHE A 268 -30.28 -20.65 -13.39
CA PHE A 268 -28.91 -20.59 -13.96
C PHE A 268 -28.94 -20.86 -15.47
N ILE A 269 -28.11 -20.16 -16.20
CA ILE A 269 -27.83 -20.39 -17.62
C ILE A 269 -26.32 -20.56 -17.77
N HIS A 270 -25.88 -21.78 -18.10
CA HIS A 270 -24.46 -22.05 -18.35
C HIS A 270 -24.19 -22.30 -19.84
N ASN A 271 -23.25 -21.57 -20.39
CA ASN A 271 -22.76 -21.74 -21.76
C ASN A 271 -21.24 -21.97 -21.74
N HIS A 272 -20.80 -23.05 -22.34
CA HIS A 272 -19.37 -23.38 -22.44
C HIS A 272 -18.92 -23.41 -23.91
N THR A 273 -17.71 -22.90 -24.18
CA THR A 273 -17.08 -22.92 -25.52
C THR A 273 -15.60 -23.29 -25.43
N GLY A 274 -15.07 -23.88 -26.48
CA GLY A 274 -13.67 -24.30 -26.54
C GLY A 274 -13.42 -25.69 -25.96
N THR A 275 -12.22 -25.94 -25.47
CA THR A 275 -11.87 -27.18 -24.76
C THR A 275 -12.38 -27.13 -23.33
N SER A 276 -12.58 -28.27 -22.69
CA SER A 276 -13.09 -28.27 -21.30
C SER A 276 -11.99 -28.43 -20.25
N ILE A 277 -10.78 -28.87 -20.61
CA ILE A 277 -9.71 -29.14 -19.64
C ILE A 277 -8.98 -27.86 -19.24
N LEU A 278 -9.00 -27.57 -17.95
CA LEU A 278 -8.26 -26.49 -17.32
C LEU A 278 -7.25 -27.06 -16.33
N HIS A 279 -6.00 -26.53 -16.38
CA HIS A 279 -4.96 -26.80 -15.40
C HIS A 279 -4.96 -25.66 -14.36
N SER A 280 -5.51 -25.91 -13.18
CA SER A 280 -5.60 -24.91 -12.10
C SER A 280 -5.90 -25.60 -10.77
N ASP A 281 -6.03 -24.81 -9.71
CA ASP A 281 -6.48 -25.32 -8.41
C ASP A 281 -8.00 -25.31 -8.34
N SER A 282 -8.60 -26.49 -8.41
CA SER A 282 -10.05 -26.68 -8.38
C SER A 282 -10.69 -26.24 -7.05
N ASN A 283 -9.98 -26.37 -5.92
CA ASN A 283 -10.49 -25.97 -4.61
C ASN A 283 -10.53 -24.44 -4.47
N LEU A 284 -9.45 -23.74 -4.85
CA LEU A 284 -9.44 -22.28 -4.82
C LEU A 284 -10.48 -21.72 -5.78
N LEU A 285 -10.59 -22.29 -6.98
CA LEU A 285 -11.58 -21.88 -7.95
C LEU A 285 -13.00 -22.11 -7.44
N LYS A 286 -13.27 -23.24 -6.73
CA LYS A 286 -14.58 -23.49 -6.10
C LYS A 286 -14.96 -22.37 -5.12
N HIS A 287 -14.04 -21.95 -4.27
CA HIS A 287 -14.27 -20.85 -3.32
C HIS A 287 -14.57 -19.53 -4.03
N VAL A 288 -13.84 -19.23 -5.10
CA VAL A 288 -14.08 -18.04 -5.94
C VAL A 288 -15.49 -18.06 -6.53
N LEU A 289 -15.86 -19.19 -7.16
CA LEU A 289 -17.17 -19.33 -7.80
C LEU A 289 -18.34 -19.28 -6.80
N ILE A 290 -18.24 -19.98 -5.68
CA ILE A 290 -19.27 -19.95 -4.64
C ILE A 290 -19.49 -18.51 -4.17
N ASN A 291 -18.44 -17.74 -3.98
CA ASN A 291 -18.56 -16.35 -3.54
C ASN A 291 -19.25 -15.47 -4.58
N LEU A 292 -18.81 -15.52 -5.83
CA LEU A 292 -19.37 -14.68 -6.90
C LEU A 292 -20.81 -15.11 -7.24
N VAL A 293 -21.09 -16.41 -7.32
CA VAL A 293 -22.45 -16.93 -7.61
C VAL A 293 -23.40 -16.63 -6.45
N SER A 294 -22.96 -16.77 -5.19
CA SER A 294 -23.81 -16.40 -4.05
C SER A 294 -24.13 -14.92 -4.02
N ASN A 295 -23.18 -14.05 -4.41
CA ASN A 295 -23.42 -12.63 -4.58
C ASN A 295 -24.44 -12.36 -5.70
N ALA A 296 -24.31 -13.01 -6.84
CA ALA A 296 -25.26 -12.91 -7.94
C ALA A 296 -26.70 -13.32 -7.52
N ILE A 297 -26.85 -14.42 -6.80
CA ILE A 297 -28.16 -14.85 -6.23
C ILE A 297 -28.70 -13.80 -5.27
N LYS A 298 -27.86 -13.35 -4.35
CA LYS A 298 -28.21 -12.46 -3.25
C LYS A 298 -28.69 -11.09 -3.73
N PHE A 299 -27.97 -10.51 -4.69
CA PHE A 299 -28.21 -9.13 -5.14
C PHE A 299 -29.18 -9.02 -6.32
N SER A 300 -29.49 -10.13 -7.01
CA SER A 300 -30.49 -10.16 -8.05
C SER A 300 -31.91 -10.30 -7.49
N PRO A 301 -32.93 -9.71 -8.13
CA PRO A 301 -34.31 -9.90 -7.78
C PRO A 301 -34.81 -11.32 -8.14
N GLU A 302 -36.03 -11.68 -7.69
CA GLU A 302 -36.71 -12.87 -8.11
C GLU A 302 -36.98 -12.87 -9.63
N ASN A 303 -37.18 -14.05 -10.21
CA ASN A 303 -37.49 -14.24 -11.63
C ASN A 303 -36.40 -13.72 -12.60
N THR A 304 -35.16 -13.60 -12.18
CA THR A 304 -34.06 -13.20 -13.06
C THR A 304 -33.05 -14.34 -13.26
N PRO A 305 -32.47 -14.48 -14.47
CA PRO A 305 -31.42 -15.46 -14.72
C PRO A 305 -30.07 -14.97 -14.24
N ILE A 306 -29.27 -15.90 -13.73
CA ILE A 306 -27.83 -15.74 -13.49
C ILE A 306 -27.11 -16.49 -14.60
N LYS A 307 -26.29 -15.79 -15.39
CA LYS A 307 -25.58 -16.39 -16.50
C LYS A 307 -24.14 -16.68 -16.13
N ILE A 308 -23.68 -17.86 -16.49
CA ILE A 308 -22.27 -18.28 -16.35
C ILE A 308 -21.79 -18.65 -17.75
N ILE A 309 -20.77 -17.96 -18.23
CA ILE A 309 -20.21 -18.20 -19.55
C ILE A 309 -18.76 -18.61 -19.34
N THR A 310 -18.37 -19.76 -19.88
CA THR A 310 -17.01 -20.27 -19.75
C THR A 310 -16.41 -20.54 -21.11
N SER A 311 -15.12 -20.27 -21.24
CA SER A 311 -14.35 -20.65 -22.43
C SER A 311 -12.94 -21.05 -22.01
N VAL A 312 -12.42 -22.09 -22.69
CA VAL A 312 -11.04 -22.54 -22.49
C VAL A 312 -10.36 -22.63 -23.83
N ASP A 313 -9.22 -21.99 -23.94
CA ASP A 313 -8.29 -22.14 -25.09
C ASP A 313 -6.94 -22.73 -24.63
N SER A 314 -5.98 -22.79 -25.53
CA SER A 314 -4.66 -23.37 -25.25
C SER A 314 -3.82 -22.57 -24.24
N THR A 315 -4.19 -21.34 -23.92
CA THR A 315 -3.40 -20.42 -23.11
C THR A 315 -4.14 -19.93 -21.87
N ASN A 316 -5.47 -19.81 -21.97
CA ASN A 316 -6.27 -19.20 -20.92
C ASN A 316 -7.65 -19.87 -20.80
N ALA A 317 -8.19 -19.83 -19.59
CA ALA A 317 -9.60 -20.02 -19.31
C ALA A 317 -10.25 -18.69 -18.94
N THR A 318 -11.45 -18.43 -19.46
CA THR A 318 -12.25 -17.27 -19.10
C THR A 318 -13.56 -17.75 -18.49
N ILE A 319 -13.93 -17.20 -17.34
CA ILE A 319 -15.19 -17.47 -16.65
C ILE A 319 -15.88 -16.14 -16.41
N VAL A 320 -17.09 -15.98 -16.91
CA VAL A 320 -17.91 -14.77 -16.76
C VAL A 320 -19.15 -15.12 -15.95
N ILE A 321 -19.43 -14.37 -14.92
CA ILE A 321 -20.65 -14.46 -14.11
C ILE A 321 -21.39 -13.14 -14.26
N GLU A 322 -22.59 -13.21 -14.87
CA GLU A 322 -23.47 -12.05 -15.13
C GLU A 322 -24.75 -12.17 -14.32
N ASP A 323 -25.05 -11.13 -13.56
CA ASP A 323 -26.29 -11.00 -12.80
C ASP A 323 -27.10 -9.77 -13.26
N ARG A 324 -28.40 -9.75 -12.92
CA ARG A 324 -29.31 -8.62 -13.12
C ARG A 324 -29.73 -8.02 -11.78
N GLY A 325 -28.72 -7.78 -10.95
CA GLY A 325 -28.91 -7.25 -9.61
C GLY A 325 -29.02 -5.73 -9.57
N ILE A 326 -28.95 -5.21 -8.36
CA ILE A 326 -29.02 -3.76 -8.07
C ILE A 326 -27.84 -2.96 -8.62
N GLY A 327 -26.78 -3.62 -9.12
CA GLY A 327 -25.56 -2.97 -9.56
C GLY A 327 -24.74 -2.36 -8.42
N ILE A 328 -23.64 -1.73 -8.78
CA ILE A 328 -22.66 -1.16 -7.85
C ILE A 328 -22.42 0.32 -8.20
N PRO A 329 -22.58 1.25 -7.26
CA PRO A 329 -22.30 2.67 -7.48
C PRO A 329 -20.89 2.89 -8.02
N THR A 330 -20.72 3.80 -8.98
CA THR A 330 -19.41 4.04 -9.64
C THR A 330 -18.34 4.47 -8.67
N GLU A 331 -18.69 5.26 -7.66
CA GLU A 331 -17.78 5.70 -6.60
C GLU A 331 -17.29 4.55 -5.70
N ASP A 332 -18.09 3.50 -5.53
CA ASP A 332 -17.78 2.33 -4.72
C ASP A 332 -16.94 1.29 -5.47
N GLN A 333 -16.96 1.33 -6.81
CA GLN A 333 -16.33 0.29 -7.63
C GLN A 333 -14.82 0.16 -7.41
N VAL A 334 -14.12 1.26 -7.18
CA VAL A 334 -12.67 1.27 -6.97
C VAL A 334 -12.24 0.55 -5.69
N HIS A 335 -13.15 0.38 -4.75
CA HIS A 335 -12.92 -0.22 -3.43
C HIS A 335 -13.39 -1.68 -3.29
N LEU A 336 -13.98 -2.28 -4.34
CA LEU A 336 -14.67 -3.58 -4.27
C LEU A 336 -13.83 -4.74 -3.74
N PHE A 337 -12.52 -4.73 -3.99
CA PHE A 337 -11.60 -5.76 -3.54
C PHE A 337 -10.85 -5.38 -2.25
N GLU A 338 -11.17 -4.22 -1.65
CA GLU A 338 -10.61 -3.85 -0.35
C GLU A 338 -11.25 -4.67 0.77
N ARG A 339 -10.47 -4.87 1.84
CA ARG A 339 -10.94 -5.62 3.02
C ARG A 339 -12.04 -4.85 3.71
N PHE A 340 -13.12 -5.59 4.07
CA PHE A 340 -14.23 -5.04 4.83
C PHE A 340 -15.04 -3.96 4.10
N PHE A 341 -14.78 -3.78 2.82
CA PHE A 341 -15.54 -2.84 2.03
C PHE A 341 -16.92 -3.40 1.68
N ARG A 342 -17.92 -2.54 1.78
CA ARG A 342 -19.31 -2.82 1.39
C ARG A 342 -19.85 -1.59 0.67
N ALA A 343 -20.39 -1.80 -0.51
CA ALA A 343 -20.97 -0.72 -1.29
C ALA A 343 -22.12 -0.03 -0.52
N SER A 344 -22.30 1.25 -0.74
CA SER A 344 -23.25 2.11 -0.02
C SER A 344 -24.70 1.65 -0.19
N ASN A 345 -25.03 1.06 -1.34
CA ASN A 345 -26.36 0.55 -1.66
C ASN A 345 -26.71 -0.81 -1.02
N VAL A 346 -25.77 -1.47 -0.31
CA VAL A 346 -25.98 -2.79 0.32
C VAL A 346 -25.76 -2.79 1.83
N THR A 347 -25.77 -1.63 2.47
CA THR A 347 -25.54 -1.50 3.93
C THR A 347 -26.53 -2.32 4.75
N ASN A 348 -27.78 -2.48 4.27
CA ASN A 348 -28.84 -3.22 4.94
C ASN A 348 -28.83 -4.73 4.64
N ILE A 349 -27.96 -5.21 3.74
CA ILE A 349 -27.89 -6.61 3.36
C ILE A 349 -26.67 -7.21 4.08
N GLN A 350 -26.88 -8.20 4.95
CA GLN A 350 -25.83 -8.83 5.77
C GLN A 350 -24.62 -9.30 4.95
N GLY A 351 -23.39 -9.08 5.48
CA GLY A 351 -22.14 -9.55 4.87
C GLY A 351 -20.91 -8.90 5.47
N THR A 352 -19.81 -9.64 5.47
CA THR A 352 -18.52 -9.29 6.08
C THR A 352 -17.69 -8.29 5.29
N GLY A 353 -17.94 -8.15 3.96
CA GLY A 353 -17.08 -7.38 3.06
C GLY A 353 -15.72 -8.04 2.80
N LEU A 354 -15.57 -9.34 3.13
CA LEU A 354 -14.34 -10.10 2.88
C LEU A 354 -14.41 -10.91 1.59
N GLY A 355 -15.60 -11.28 1.15
CA GLY A 355 -15.77 -12.23 0.05
C GLY A 355 -15.03 -11.84 -1.23
N LEU A 356 -15.23 -10.62 -1.74
CA LEU A 356 -14.54 -10.16 -2.96
C LEU A 356 -13.03 -9.97 -2.75
N HIS A 357 -12.60 -9.56 -1.55
CA HIS A 357 -11.18 -9.50 -1.23
C HIS A 357 -10.53 -10.90 -1.30
N ILE A 358 -11.17 -11.92 -0.70
CA ILE A 358 -10.71 -13.32 -0.77
C ILE A 358 -10.68 -13.81 -2.22
N VAL A 359 -11.71 -13.48 -3.02
CA VAL A 359 -11.76 -13.78 -4.45
C VAL A 359 -10.54 -13.22 -5.18
N GLY A 360 -10.25 -11.93 -5.00
CA GLY A 360 -9.07 -11.29 -5.61
C GLY A 360 -7.77 -12.00 -5.24
N ARG A 361 -7.59 -12.30 -3.95
CA ARG A 361 -6.38 -13.00 -3.46
C ARG A 361 -6.24 -14.43 -4.00
N TYR A 362 -7.31 -15.18 -4.11
CA TYR A 362 -7.28 -16.53 -4.68
C TYR A 362 -6.96 -16.50 -6.18
N ILE A 363 -7.51 -15.53 -6.91
CA ILE A 363 -7.20 -15.33 -8.32
C ILE A 363 -5.71 -14.95 -8.49
N ASP A 364 -5.16 -14.06 -7.66
CA ASP A 364 -3.74 -13.71 -7.65
C ASP A 364 -2.86 -14.95 -7.42
N LEU A 365 -3.22 -15.81 -6.44
CA LEU A 365 -2.50 -17.06 -6.14
C LEU A 365 -2.50 -18.04 -7.33
N MET A 366 -3.59 -18.06 -8.11
CA MET A 366 -3.69 -18.85 -9.34
C MET A 366 -3.06 -18.15 -10.56
N ASN A 367 -2.32 -17.04 -10.37
CA ASN A 367 -1.74 -16.21 -11.44
C ASN A 367 -2.77 -15.72 -12.48
N GLY A 368 -4.01 -15.52 -12.03
CA GLY A 368 -5.11 -15.05 -12.84
C GLY A 368 -5.34 -13.56 -12.76
N ALA A 369 -6.42 -13.11 -13.39
CA ALA A 369 -6.93 -11.74 -13.30
C ALA A 369 -8.46 -11.75 -13.18
N ILE A 370 -9.00 -10.82 -12.42
CA ILE A 370 -10.43 -10.58 -12.31
C ILE A 370 -10.74 -9.14 -12.72
N ASN A 371 -11.75 -8.99 -13.57
CA ASN A 371 -12.31 -7.71 -13.99
C ASN A 371 -13.80 -7.71 -13.73
N TYR A 372 -14.39 -6.54 -13.67
CA TYR A 372 -15.84 -6.38 -13.50
C TYR A 372 -16.35 -5.21 -14.31
N THR A 373 -17.63 -5.27 -14.64
CA THR A 373 -18.43 -4.15 -15.15
C THR A 373 -19.76 -4.15 -14.39
N SER A 374 -20.21 -3.00 -13.92
CA SER A 374 -21.45 -2.89 -13.18
C SER A 374 -22.07 -1.52 -13.40
N GLU A 375 -23.40 -1.53 -13.53
CA GLU A 375 -24.21 -0.32 -13.65
C GLU A 375 -25.42 -0.44 -12.71
N MET A 376 -25.75 0.67 -12.04
CA MET A 376 -26.87 0.73 -11.10
C MET A 376 -28.17 0.25 -11.78
N GLU A 377 -28.90 -0.61 -11.09
CA GLU A 377 -30.17 -1.23 -11.53
C GLU A 377 -30.08 -2.10 -12.80
N MET A 378 -28.92 -2.23 -13.40
CA MET A 378 -28.69 -3.09 -14.57
C MET A 378 -28.02 -4.42 -14.23
N GLY A 379 -27.32 -4.48 -13.09
CA GLY A 379 -26.61 -5.66 -12.61
C GLY A 379 -25.10 -5.55 -12.69
N SER A 380 -24.43 -6.68 -12.51
CA SER A 380 -22.98 -6.78 -12.52
C SER A 380 -22.49 -7.96 -13.33
N GLN A 381 -21.32 -7.81 -13.92
CA GLN A 381 -20.60 -8.86 -14.61
C GLN A 381 -19.19 -8.96 -14.06
N PHE A 382 -18.82 -10.14 -13.55
CA PHE A 382 -17.46 -10.45 -13.14
C PHE A 382 -16.79 -11.37 -14.15
N THR A 383 -15.58 -11.03 -14.58
CA THR A 383 -14.82 -11.79 -15.58
C THR A 383 -13.50 -12.25 -14.97
N ILE A 384 -13.32 -13.54 -14.81
CA ILE A 384 -12.11 -14.20 -14.35
C ILE A 384 -11.34 -14.70 -15.56
N ARG A 385 -10.03 -14.50 -15.56
CA ARG A 385 -9.09 -15.10 -16.53
C ARG A 385 -8.02 -15.86 -15.77
N LEU A 386 -7.87 -17.14 -16.07
CA LEU A 386 -6.83 -18.01 -15.49
C LEU A 386 -5.91 -18.49 -16.60
N PRO A 387 -4.59 -18.58 -16.37
CA PRO A 387 -3.70 -19.23 -17.31
C PRO A 387 -4.02 -20.73 -17.38
N ASN A 388 -4.00 -21.30 -18.59
CA ASN A 388 -4.13 -22.73 -18.83
C ASN A 388 -2.76 -23.27 -19.28
N LYS A 389 -1.92 -23.69 -18.33
CA LYS A 389 -0.54 -24.12 -18.58
C LYS A 389 -0.26 -25.49 -17.98
#